data_3ba6b3048cb1893751fd47f60f4c824d
#
_entry.id   3ba6b3048cb1893751fd47f60f4c824d
#
_cell.length_a   1.000
_cell.length_b   1.000
_cell.length_c   1.000
_cell.angle_alpha   90.00
_cell.angle_beta   90.00
_cell.angle_gamma   90.00
#
_symmetry.space_group_name_H-M   'P 1'
#
loop_
_entity.id
_entity.type
_entity.pdbx_description
1 polymer ?
#
loop_
_entity_poly.entity_id
_entity_poly.type
_entity_poly.pdbx_seq_one_letter_code
_entity_poly.pdbx_strand_id
1 'polypeptide(L)'
;MNHPSPNRLLSLGLTAADLAGKPYAAYYQPQMGGLPSHAQAALLTGPVAAPLLPRLSDAPQLLLTPETELENGFGFQADGTLHVAIRTELPDVTPEMIDFWFGWHSAEPARYKLWHPRAHVHAQWESAESPQQAQSKGRARYVGRVSFVDEYLGSRLQQVAIGFLSPATLGFDESLLADPQQATVVAARISFASAPLDVGYLVHHVRKIAGGSEMRSRFWLGGSHASVRAGGLRMRVPSQLARRIRAPSIEEGRDLLVHCSQEMSHLARFLPKLYAELYELP
;
A
#
# COMPACT_ATOMS: atom_id res chain seq x y z
N MET A 1 21.96 -2.81 -3.50
CA MET A 1 20.74 -1.97 -3.47
C MET A 1 21.16 -0.55 -3.78
N ASN A 2 20.76 -0.01 -4.93
CA ASN A 2 21.01 1.40 -5.24
C ASN A 2 19.93 2.22 -4.50
N HIS A 3 20.28 2.73 -3.32
CA HIS A 3 19.41 3.68 -2.63
C HIS A 3 19.25 4.94 -3.48
N PRO A 4 18.02 5.52 -3.49
CA PRO A 4 17.80 6.81 -4.12
C PRO A 4 18.77 7.86 -3.57
N SER A 5 19.23 8.79 -4.42
CA SER A 5 20.17 9.83 -4.03
C SER A 5 19.68 10.58 -2.77
N PRO A 6 20.51 10.78 -1.74
CA PRO A 6 20.12 11.53 -0.55
C PRO A 6 19.80 13.02 -0.82
N ASN A 7 20.18 13.55 -1.98
CA ASN A 7 20.00 14.98 -2.35
C ASN A 7 18.81 15.24 -3.27
N ARG A 8 17.84 14.29 -3.38
CA ARG A 8 16.64 14.52 -4.19
C ARG A 8 15.74 15.58 -3.55
N LEU A 9 15.12 16.40 -4.38
CA LEU A 9 14.13 17.38 -3.89
C LEU A 9 12.89 16.64 -3.37
N LEU A 10 12.61 16.84 -2.07
CA LEU A 10 11.43 16.30 -1.40
C LEU A 10 10.31 17.33 -1.48
N SER A 11 9.64 17.44 -2.64
CA SER A 11 8.52 18.36 -2.83
C SER A 11 7.19 17.62 -2.87
N LEU A 12 6.16 18.19 -2.27
CA LEU A 12 4.78 17.73 -2.41
C LEU A 12 4.14 18.36 -3.65
N GLY A 13 3.15 17.65 -4.20
CA GLY A 13 2.41 18.10 -5.37
C GLY A 13 3.23 18.11 -6.66
N LEU A 14 2.60 18.60 -7.73
CA LEU A 14 3.19 18.74 -9.05
C LEU A 14 2.96 20.16 -9.58
N THR A 15 3.97 20.72 -10.22
CA THR A 15 3.89 21.99 -10.93
C THR A 15 3.43 21.77 -12.37
N ALA A 16 3.09 22.85 -13.08
CA ALA A 16 2.78 22.77 -14.51
C ALA A 16 3.97 22.22 -15.34
N ALA A 17 5.22 22.51 -14.91
CA ALA A 17 6.41 21.99 -15.57
C ALA A 17 6.56 20.46 -15.37
N ASP A 18 6.22 19.92 -14.19
CA ASP A 18 6.25 18.48 -13.93
C ASP A 18 5.23 17.71 -14.76
N LEU A 19 4.13 18.36 -15.14
CA LEU A 19 3.02 17.78 -15.90
C LEU A 19 3.15 17.99 -17.42
N ALA A 20 4.01 18.89 -17.85
CA ALA A 20 4.15 19.24 -19.27
C ALA A 20 4.50 18.01 -20.12
N GLY A 21 3.68 17.72 -21.13
CA GLY A 21 3.86 16.59 -22.05
C GLY A 21 3.56 15.22 -21.45
N LYS A 22 3.07 15.13 -20.22
CA LYS A 22 2.70 13.86 -19.59
C LYS A 22 1.29 13.43 -20.01
N PRO A 23 1.09 12.19 -20.51
CA PRO A 23 -0.23 11.72 -20.94
C PRO A 23 -1.25 11.65 -19.81
N TYR A 24 -0.78 11.58 -18.56
CA TYR A 24 -1.61 11.52 -17.36
C TYR A 24 -1.82 12.90 -16.69
N ALA A 25 -1.35 14.01 -17.27
CA ALA A 25 -1.41 15.35 -16.67
C ALA A 25 -2.83 15.78 -16.27
N ALA A 26 -3.83 15.42 -17.09
CA ALA A 26 -5.24 15.75 -16.86
C ALA A 26 -5.84 15.09 -15.59
N TYR A 27 -5.17 14.06 -15.05
CA TYR A 27 -5.63 13.32 -13.86
C TYR A 27 -5.08 13.89 -12.55
N TYR A 28 -4.18 14.86 -12.62
CA TYR A 28 -3.66 15.49 -11.41
C TYR A 28 -4.72 16.38 -10.76
N GLN A 29 -5.11 16.04 -9.54
CA GLN A 29 -6.09 16.75 -8.73
C GLN A 29 -5.46 17.12 -7.38
N PRO A 30 -5.02 18.37 -7.15
CA PRO A 30 -4.35 18.75 -5.90
C PRO A 30 -5.28 18.78 -4.68
N GLN A 31 -6.60 18.88 -4.91
CA GLN A 31 -7.62 18.82 -3.85
C GLN A 31 -8.09 17.38 -3.66
N MET A 32 -7.87 16.88 -2.47
CA MET A 32 -8.39 15.58 -2.06
C MET A 32 -9.78 15.72 -1.45
N GLY A 33 -10.56 14.65 -1.54
CA GLY A 33 -11.85 14.56 -0.84
C GLY A 33 -11.67 14.57 0.69
N GLY A 34 -12.77 14.79 1.41
CA GLY A 34 -12.79 14.62 2.86
C GLY A 34 -12.54 13.16 3.26
N LEU A 35 -12.20 12.95 4.53
CA LEU A 35 -12.06 11.62 5.08
C LEU A 35 -13.43 10.90 5.08
N PRO A 36 -13.52 9.64 4.59
CA PRO A 36 -14.77 8.89 4.61
C PRO A 36 -15.35 8.73 6.02
N SER A 37 -16.67 8.67 6.14
CA SER A 37 -17.35 8.63 7.44
C SER A 37 -16.95 7.43 8.31
N HIS A 38 -16.73 6.26 7.71
CA HIS A 38 -16.29 5.07 8.44
C HIS A 38 -14.86 5.23 9.02
N ALA A 39 -13.97 5.91 8.30
CA ALA A 39 -12.65 6.24 8.81
C ALA A 39 -12.71 7.28 9.94
N GLN A 40 -13.61 8.29 9.82
CA GLN A 40 -13.87 9.24 10.90
C GLN A 40 -14.41 8.51 12.15
N ALA A 41 -15.35 7.59 11.99
CA ALA A 41 -15.89 6.79 13.08
C ALA A 41 -14.80 5.97 13.78
N ALA A 42 -13.92 5.31 13.03
CA ALA A 42 -12.80 4.55 13.59
C ALA A 42 -11.84 5.44 14.40
N LEU A 43 -11.57 6.66 13.94
CA LEU A 43 -10.73 7.63 14.66
C LEU A 43 -11.38 8.09 15.98
N LEU A 44 -12.72 8.32 15.96
CA LEU A 44 -13.47 8.73 17.15
C LEU A 44 -13.59 7.60 18.18
N THR A 45 -13.73 6.36 17.72
CA THR A 45 -13.75 5.17 18.59
C THR A 45 -12.39 4.97 19.27
N GLY A 46 -11.29 5.31 18.60
CA GLY A 46 -9.96 5.12 19.13
C GLY A 46 -9.41 3.70 18.94
N PRO A 47 -8.34 3.33 19.69
CA PRO A 47 -7.67 2.05 19.53
C PRO A 47 -8.56 0.85 19.88
N VAL A 48 -8.50 -0.17 19.01
CA VAL A 48 -9.20 -1.44 19.16
C VAL A 48 -8.44 -2.36 20.13
N ALA A 49 -9.17 -3.10 20.95
CA ALA A 49 -8.59 -4.05 21.91
C ALA A 49 -7.88 -5.22 21.19
N ALA A 50 -6.74 -5.64 21.74
CA ALA A 50 -5.87 -6.66 21.15
C ALA A 50 -6.57 -7.97 20.70
N PRO A 51 -7.55 -8.53 21.42
CA PRO A 51 -8.23 -9.75 21.01
C PRO A 51 -9.02 -9.65 19.70
N LEU A 52 -9.43 -8.43 19.32
CA LEU A 52 -10.21 -8.16 18.10
C LEU A 52 -9.31 -7.89 16.87
N LEU A 53 -8.00 -7.83 17.04
CA LEU A 53 -7.05 -7.52 15.96
C LEU A 53 -6.60 -8.82 15.28
N PRO A 54 -6.92 -9.02 13.96
CA PRO A 54 -6.54 -10.22 13.23
C PRO A 54 -5.02 -10.32 13.08
N ARG A 55 -4.50 -11.55 13.14
CA ARG A 55 -3.08 -11.84 12.90
C ARG A 55 -2.78 -11.86 11.41
N LEU A 56 -1.51 -11.71 11.04
CA LEU A 56 -1.09 -11.84 9.63
C LEU A 56 -1.44 -13.22 9.05
N SER A 57 -1.39 -14.29 9.87
CA SER A 57 -1.80 -15.64 9.47
C SER A 57 -3.27 -15.75 9.06
N ASP A 58 -4.10 -14.81 9.52
CA ASP A 58 -5.53 -14.79 9.26
C ASP A 58 -5.88 -13.99 7.98
N ALA A 59 -4.87 -13.33 7.37
CA ALA A 59 -5.07 -12.54 6.15
C ALA A 59 -5.78 -13.31 5.01
N PRO A 60 -5.53 -14.62 4.76
CA PRO A 60 -6.24 -15.39 3.73
C PRO A 60 -7.76 -15.43 3.93
N GLN A 61 -8.26 -15.25 5.15
CA GLN A 61 -9.70 -15.19 5.41
C GLN A 61 -10.40 -14.04 4.67
N LEU A 62 -9.66 -13.01 4.29
CA LEU A 62 -10.19 -11.91 3.47
C LEU A 62 -10.78 -12.39 2.13
N LEU A 63 -10.30 -13.50 1.56
CA LEU A 63 -10.87 -14.09 0.34
C LEU A 63 -12.14 -14.89 0.62
N LEU A 64 -12.29 -15.44 1.83
CA LEU A 64 -13.30 -16.44 2.14
C LEU A 64 -14.55 -15.83 2.78
N THR A 65 -14.41 -14.66 3.43
CA THR A 65 -15.50 -14.04 4.18
C THR A 65 -15.92 -12.71 3.55
N PRO A 66 -17.22 -12.44 3.41
CA PRO A 66 -17.71 -11.16 2.89
C PRO A 66 -17.40 -10.00 3.87
N GLU A 67 -17.36 -10.27 5.17
CA GLU A 67 -17.06 -9.31 6.23
C GLU A 67 -16.17 -9.95 7.29
N THR A 68 -15.37 -9.13 7.97
CA THR A 68 -14.56 -9.51 9.14
C THR A 68 -15.02 -8.70 10.35
N GLU A 69 -14.69 -9.17 11.57
CA GLU A 69 -15.07 -8.45 12.80
C GLU A 69 -14.51 -7.03 12.83
N LEU A 70 -13.37 -6.80 12.22
CA LEU A 70 -12.73 -5.49 12.14
C LEU A 70 -12.54 -5.06 10.68
N GLU A 71 -13.38 -4.14 10.21
CA GLU A 71 -13.22 -3.55 8.88
C GLU A 71 -12.47 -2.22 8.92
N ASN A 72 -12.65 -1.41 9.98
CA ASN A 72 -11.99 -0.13 10.15
C ASN A 72 -11.52 0.05 11.59
N GLY A 73 -10.23 0.31 11.78
CA GLY A 73 -9.68 0.54 13.12
C GLY A 73 -8.17 0.31 13.17
N PHE A 74 -7.60 0.58 14.32
CA PHE A 74 -6.18 0.40 14.59
C PHE A 74 -5.95 0.06 16.05
N GLY A 75 -4.87 -0.65 16.36
CA GLY A 75 -4.51 -1.00 17.72
C GLY A 75 -3.29 -1.91 17.80
N PHE A 76 -2.85 -2.20 19.02
CA PHE A 76 -1.72 -3.08 19.25
C PHE A 76 -2.15 -4.49 19.61
N GLN A 77 -1.60 -5.48 18.91
CA GLN A 77 -1.65 -6.88 19.32
C GLN A 77 -0.79 -7.12 20.56
N ALA A 78 -0.98 -8.25 21.23
CA ALA A 78 -0.26 -8.58 22.47
C ALA A 78 1.28 -8.66 22.28
N ASP A 79 1.76 -9.00 21.09
CA ASP A 79 3.19 -9.06 20.76
C ASP A 79 3.81 -7.67 20.44
N GLY A 80 2.99 -6.60 20.44
CA GLY A 80 3.39 -5.24 20.10
C GLY A 80 3.32 -4.92 18.61
N THR A 81 2.70 -5.78 17.80
CA THR A 81 2.38 -5.45 16.40
C THR A 81 1.28 -4.40 16.36
N LEU A 82 1.53 -3.28 15.69
CA LEU A 82 0.49 -2.33 15.32
C LEU A 82 -0.28 -2.90 14.14
N HIS A 83 -1.58 -3.11 14.32
CA HIS A 83 -2.49 -3.48 13.23
C HIS A 83 -3.35 -2.29 12.83
N VAL A 84 -3.55 -2.11 11.51
CA VAL A 84 -4.47 -1.12 10.96
C VAL A 84 -5.34 -1.81 9.90
N ALA A 85 -6.65 -1.60 10.00
CA ALA A 85 -7.65 -2.12 9.08
C ALA A 85 -8.43 -0.94 8.47
N ILE A 86 -8.61 -0.97 7.16
CA ILE A 86 -9.40 0.01 6.41
C ILE A 86 -10.20 -0.71 5.33
N ARG A 87 -11.49 -0.41 5.27
CA ARG A 87 -12.36 -0.79 4.16
C ARG A 87 -12.66 0.46 3.34
N THR A 88 -12.46 0.40 2.02
CA THR A 88 -12.72 1.50 1.10
C THR A 88 -13.57 1.01 -0.06
N GLU A 89 -14.70 1.68 -0.32
CA GLU A 89 -15.45 1.48 -1.54
C GLU A 89 -14.80 2.26 -2.68
N LEU A 90 -14.67 1.62 -3.84
CA LEU A 90 -14.01 2.14 -5.03
C LEU A 90 -15.01 2.13 -6.19
N PRO A 91 -15.85 3.18 -6.32
CA PRO A 91 -16.83 3.28 -7.38
C PRO A 91 -16.18 3.16 -8.77
N ASP A 92 -16.79 2.39 -9.66
CA ASP A 92 -16.37 2.15 -11.06
C ASP A 92 -14.97 1.53 -11.24
N VAL A 93 -14.27 1.20 -10.15
CA VAL A 93 -12.95 0.54 -10.19
C VAL A 93 -13.12 -0.96 -10.19
N THR A 94 -12.40 -1.66 -11.07
CA THR A 94 -12.28 -3.12 -11.05
C THR A 94 -11.01 -3.56 -10.32
N PRO A 95 -10.95 -4.80 -9.81
CA PRO A 95 -9.70 -5.33 -9.23
C PRO A 95 -8.51 -5.29 -10.19
N GLU A 96 -8.73 -5.53 -11.49
CA GLU A 96 -7.70 -5.43 -12.53
C GLU A 96 -7.11 -4.01 -12.66
N MET A 97 -7.94 -2.97 -12.50
CA MET A 97 -7.46 -1.59 -12.49
C MET A 97 -6.49 -1.32 -11.34
N ILE A 98 -6.71 -1.97 -10.20
CA ILE A 98 -5.81 -1.88 -9.04
C ILE A 98 -4.47 -2.58 -9.37
N ASP A 99 -4.49 -3.75 -10.00
CA ASP A 99 -3.25 -4.41 -10.44
C ASP A 99 -2.48 -3.55 -11.45
N PHE A 100 -3.18 -2.92 -12.40
CA PHE A 100 -2.58 -1.94 -13.32
C PHE A 100 -1.92 -0.80 -12.53
N TRP A 101 -2.61 -0.20 -11.58
CA TRP A 101 -2.10 0.92 -10.79
C TRP A 101 -0.81 0.57 -10.07
N PHE A 102 -0.76 -0.57 -9.37
CA PHE A 102 0.44 -1.01 -8.64
C PHE A 102 1.61 -1.36 -9.56
N GLY A 103 1.36 -1.80 -10.78
CA GLY A 103 2.40 -1.99 -11.80
C GLY A 103 2.90 -0.71 -12.45
N TRP A 104 2.09 0.37 -12.42
CA TRP A 104 2.32 1.57 -13.20
C TRP A 104 2.88 2.76 -12.39
N HIS A 105 2.37 3.00 -11.17
CA HIS A 105 2.65 4.24 -10.45
C HIS A 105 4.12 4.40 -10.00
N SER A 106 4.82 3.31 -9.68
CA SER A 106 6.21 3.35 -9.18
C SER A 106 7.26 3.62 -10.26
N ALA A 107 6.86 3.78 -11.54
CA ALA A 107 7.82 4.03 -12.61
C ALA A 107 8.40 5.45 -12.57
N GLU A 108 7.68 6.42 -12.01
CA GLU A 108 8.16 7.78 -11.84
C GLU A 108 7.43 8.52 -10.70
N PRO A 109 8.12 9.48 -10.02
CA PRO A 109 7.54 10.19 -8.88
C PRO A 109 6.25 10.94 -9.20
N ALA A 110 6.12 11.48 -10.41
CA ALA A 110 4.92 12.23 -10.81
C ALA A 110 3.66 11.35 -10.83
N ARG A 111 3.78 10.08 -11.24
CA ARG A 111 2.66 9.12 -11.19
C ARG A 111 2.24 8.82 -9.75
N TYR A 112 3.21 8.65 -8.85
CA TYR A 112 2.95 8.40 -7.44
C TYR A 112 2.23 9.58 -6.77
N LYS A 113 2.60 10.82 -7.13
CA LYS A 113 1.96 12.04 -6.63
C LYS A 113 0.53 12.26 -7.11
N LEU A 114 0.08 11.61 -8.18
CA LEU A 114 -1.34 11.61 -8.56
C LEU A 114 -2.20 10.98 -7.47
N TRP A 115 -1.68 9.94 -6.81
CA TRP A 115 -2.41 9.14 -5.84
C TRP A 115 -2.68 9.91 -4.54
N HIS A 116 -1.65 10.57 -3.99
CA HIS A 116 -1.79 11.42 -2.79
C HIS A 116 -0.93 12.69 -2.92
N PRO A 117 -1.43 13.74 -3.61
CA PRO A 117 -0.64 14.94 -3.91
C PRO A 117 -0.16 15.70 -2.67
N ARG A 118 -0.75 15.46 -1.49
CA ARG A 118 -0.45 16.14 -0.23
C ARG A 118 0.46 15.32 0.69
N ALA A 119 0.78 14.09 0.31
CA ALA A 119 1.61 13.21 1.15
C ALA A 119 2.70 12.49 0.35
N HIS A 120 2.45 12.08 -0.88
CA HIS A 120 3.42 11.36 -1.70
C HIS A 120 4.49 12.30 -2.25
N VAL A 121 5.74 11.90 -2.11
CA VAL A 121 6.91 12.70 -2.48
C VAL A 121 7.68 12.06 -3.63
N HIS A 122 7.97 10.76 -3.52
CA HIS A 122 8.80 10.05 -4.47
C HIS A 122 8.43 8.57 -4.54
N ALA A 123 8.47 7.99 -5.73
CA ALA A 123 8.48 6.55 -5.92
C ALA A 123 9.40 6.18 -7.07
N GLN A 124 10.11 5.07 -6.93
CA GLN A 124 10.90 4.46 -7.99
C GLN A 124 11.09 2.97 -7.77
N TRP A 125 11.17 2.22 -8.85
CA TRP A 125 11.58 0.82 -8.77
C TRP A 125 13.05 0.68 -8.37
N GLU A 126 13.39 -0.36 -7.61
CA GLU A 126 14.78 -0.69 -7.23
C GLU A 126 15.66 -0.96 -8.46
N SER A 127 15.09 -1.55 -9.50
CA SER A 127 15.77 -1.88 -10.75
C SER A 127 14.94 -1.45 -11.96
N ALA A 128 15.62 -1.20 -13.07
CA ALA A 128 14.97 -0.99 -14.35
C ALA A 128 14.05 -2.16 -14.70
N GLU A 129 13.00 -1.90 -15.44
CA GLU A 129 12.06 -2.91 -15.91
C GLU A 129 12.75 -3.81 -16.94
N SER A 130 12.67 -5.14 -16.75
CA SER A 130 13.13 -6.08 -17.76
C SER A 130 12.15 -6.12 -18.95
N PRO A 131 12.60 -6.57 -20.15
CA PRO A 131 11.69 -6.73 -21.30
C PRO A 131 10.49 -7.62 -21.00
N GLN A 132 10.65 -8.66 -20.18
CA GLN A 132 9.56 -9.55 -19.78
C GLN A 132 8.57 -8.83 -18.86
N GLN A 133 9.06 -8.02 -17.92
CA GLN A 133 8.21 -7.21 -17.03
C GLN A 133 7.44 -6.15 -17.80
N ALA A 134 8.06 -5.50 -18.78
CA ALA A 134 7.41 -4.51 -19.64
C ALA A 134 6.23 -5.10 -20.43
N GLN A 135 6.31 -6.38 -20.81
CA GLN A 135 5.25 -7.12 -21.52
C GLN A 135 4.22 -7.75 -20.55
N SER A 136 4.50 -7.79 -19.26
CA SER A 136 3.59 -8.37 -18.25
C SER A 136 2.42 -7.44 -17.96
N LYS A 137 1.25 -8.04 -17.68
CA LYS A 137 0.04 -7.34 -17.24
C LYS A 137 -0.36 -7.79 -15.83
N GLY A 138 -1.21 -7.00 -15.18
CA GLY A 138 -1.74 -7.31 -13.86
C GLY A 138 -0.64 -7.52 -12.81
N ARG A 139 -0.85 -8.45 -11.90
CA ARG A 139 0.07 -8.75 -10.79
C ARG A 139 1.49 -9.11 -11.23
N ALA A 140 1.65 -9.76 -12.38
CA ALA A 140 2.96 -10.17 -12.88
C ALA A 140 3.91 -8.97 -13.15
N ARG A 141 3.36 -7.75 -13.30
CA ARG A 141 4.14 -6.54 -13.53
C ARG A 141 4.87 -6.03 -12.28
N TYR A 142 4.34 -6.29 -11.10
CA TYR A 142 4.92 -5.77 -9.86
C TYR A 142 5.34 -6.84 -8.84
N VAL A 143 4.74 -8.03 -8.83
CA VAL A 143 5.13 -9.12 -7.92
C VAL A 143 6.60 -9.50 -8.11
N GLY A 144 7.32 -9.62 -6.99
CA GLY A 144 8.76 -9.87 -6.97
C GLY A 144 9.64 -8.62 -7.09
N ARG A 145 9.05 -7.44 -7.34
CA ARG A 145 9.77 -6.16 -7.43
C ARG A 145 9.75 -5.40 -6.10
N VAL A 146 10.67 -4.45 -5.97
CA VAL A 146 10.75 -3.53 -4.83
C VAL A 146 10.58 -2.11 -5.34
N SER A 147 9.66 -1.36 -4.73
CA SER A 147 9.50 0.09 -4.92
C SER A 147 10.05 0.83 -3.71
N PHE A 148 10.96 1.78 -3.93
CA PHE A 148 11.35 2.75 -2.92
C PHE A 148 10.36 3.91 -2.93
N VAL A 149 9.77 4.21 -1.79
CA VAL A 149 8.82 5.30 -1.66
C VAL A 149 9.18 6.24 -0.52
N ASP A 150 8.95 7.54 -0.76
CA ASP A 150 8.96 8.57 0.25
C ASP A 150 7.58 9.18 0.34
N GLU A 151 7.03 9.20 1.53
CA GLU A 151 5.69 9.71 1.79
C GLU A 151 5.58 10.29 3.20
N TYR A 152 4.64 11.18 3.40
CA TYR A 152 4.32 11.68 4.73
C TYR A 152 3.16 10.87 5.33
N LEU A 153 3.38 10.31 6.53
CA LEU A 153 2.31 9.85 7.41
C LEU A 153 2.14 10.90 8.51
N GLY A 154 1.02 11.60 8.48
CA GLY A 154 0.86 12.79 9.31
C GLY A 154 1.91 13.85 8.96
N SER A 155 2.73 14.24 9.94
CA SER A 155 3.83 15.18 9.75
C SER A 155 5.20 14.50 9.53
N ARG A 156 5.27 13.17 9.56
CA ARG A 156 6.52 12.41 9.52
C ARG A 156 6.80 11.85 8.13
N LEU A 157 7.95 12.20 7.58
CA LEU A 157 8.46 11.60 6.35
C LEU A 157 8.85 10.14 6.63
N GLN A 158 8.24 9.22 5.89
CA GLN A 158 8.61 7.82 5.83
C GLN A 158 9.40 7.54 4.55
N GLN A 159 10.50 6.81 4.68
CA GLN A 159 11.34 6.37 3.57
C GLN A 159 11.42 4.86 3.63
N VAL A 160 10.61 4.19 2.82
CA VAL A 160 10.43 2.75 2.90
C VAL A 160 10.67 2.06 1.55
N ALA A 161 10.96 0.78 1.62
CA ALA A 161 11.03 -0.13 0.50
C ALA A 161 9.84 -1.09 0.58
N ILE A 162 9.00 -1.07 -0.43
CA ILE A 162 7.82 -1.92 -0.56
C ILE A 162 8.17 -3.09 -1.48
N GLY A 163 8.42 -4.24 -0.90
CA GLY A 163 8.74 -5.48 -1.62
C GLY A 163 7.47 -6.28 -1.91
N PHE A 164 6.99 -6.23 -3.14
CA PHE A 164 5.77 -6.92 -3.54
C PHE A 164 5.96 -8.44 -3.55
N LEU A 165 5.01 -9.15 -2.97
CA LEU A 165 5.02 -10.60 -2.78
C LEU A 165 3.92 -11.26 -3.63
N SER A 166 4.17 -12.52 -4.04
CA SER A 166 3.04 -13.36 -4.47
C SER A 166 2.08 -13.53 -3.28
N PRO A 167 0.76 -13.42 -3.50
CA PRO A 167 -0.24 -13.66 -2.45
C PRO A 167 -0.05 -15.01 -1.74
N ALA A 168 0.36 -16.05 -2.45
CA ALA A 168 0.66 -17.37 -1.89
C ALA A 168 1.73 -17.33 -0.78
N THR A 169 2.65 -16.34 -0.80
CA THR A 169 3.66 -16.15 0.26
C THR A 169 3.04 -15.87 1.62
N LEU A 170 1.84 -15.28 1.65
CA LEU A 170 1.04 -15.01 2.85
C LEU A 170 -0.12 -16.01 3.04
N GLY A 171 -0.10 -17.13 2.30
CA GLY A 171 -1.07 -18.23 2.43
C GLY A 171 -2.38 -18.04 1.67
N PHE A 172 -2.50 -17.01 0.81
CA PHE A 172 -3.68 -16.86 -0.04
C PHE A 172 -3.74 -17.96 -1.12
N ASP A 173 -4.94 -18.49 -1.35
CA ASP A 173 -5.20 -19.41 -2.46
C ASP A 173 -5.31 -18.60 -3.77
N GLU A 174 -4.27 -18.67 -4.59
CA GLU A 174 -4.23 -17.95 -5.87
C GLU A 174 -5.23 -18.47 -6.91
N SER A 175 -5.79 -19.67 -6.72
CA SER A 175 -6.86 -20.15 -7.61
C SER A 175 -8.13 -19.31 -7.49
N LEU A 176 -8.39 -18.72 -6.32
CA LEU A 176 -9.49 -17.78 -6.08
C LEU A 176 -9.22 -16.38 -6.68
N LEU A 177 -8.03 -16.14 -7.17
CA LEU A 177 -7.59 -14.90 -7.83
C LEU A 177 -7.34 -15.08 -9.32
N ALA A 178 -7.82 -16.19 -9.91
CA ALA A 178 -7.62 -16.51 -11.33
C ALA A 178 -8.34 -15.55 -12.27
N ASP A 179 -9.49 -15.00 -11.84
CA ASP A 179 -10.21 -13.97 -12.61
C ASP A 179 -9.88 -12.56 -12.01
N PRO A 180 -9.03 -11.78 -12.69
CA PRO A 180 -8.64 -10.44 -12.22
C PRO A 180 -9.80 -9.44 -12.23
N GLN A 181 -10.92 -9.74 -12.89
CA GLN A 181 -12.13 -8.92 -12.85
C GLN A 181 -12.96 -9.13 -11.58
N GLN A 182 -12.77 -10.25 -10.87
CA GLN A 182 -13.52 -10.58 -9.67
C GLN A 182 -12.77 -10.23 -8.39
N ALA A 183 -11.48 -10.54 -8.33
CA ALA A 183 -10.67 -10.24 -7.13
C ALA A 183 -9.19 -10.12 -7.46
N THR A 184 -8.49 -9.34 -6.63
CA THR A 184 -7.03 -9.34 -6.56
C THR A 184 -6.54 -9.14 -5.13
N VAL A 185 -5.28 -9.51 -4.89
CA VAL A 185 -4.56 -9.26 -3.63
C VAL A 185 -3.20 -8.63 -3.96
N VAL A 186 -2.99 -7.42 -3.49
CA VAL A 186 -1.68 -6.79 -3.45
C VAL A 186 -1.08 -7.08 -2.08
N ALA A 187 -0.06 -7.91 -2.05
CA ALA A 187 0.67 -8.27 -0.83
C ALA A 187 2.08 -7.70 -0.88
N ALA A 188 2.55 -7.11 0.21
CA ALA A 188 3.92 -6.62 0.25
C ALA A 188 4.53 -6.67 1.65
N ARG A 189 5.87 -6.72 1.67
CA ARG A 189 6.68 -6.50 2.86
C ARG A 189 7.16 -5.06 2.87
N ILE A 190 7.07 -4.43 4.03
CA ILE A 190 7.54 -3.08 4.27
C ILE A 190 8.91 -3.17 4.96
N SER A 191 9.89 -2.44 4.44
CA SER A 191 11.25 -2.37 4.99
C SER A 191 11.70 -0.91 5.03
N PHE A 192 12.68 -0.57 5.87
CA PHE A 192 13.34 0.72 5.75
C PHE A 192 14.16 0.78 4.47
N ALA A 193 14.10 1.92 3.76
CA ALA A 193 14.91 2.14 2.56
C ALA A 193 16.41 2.23 2.89
N SER A 194 16.77 2.80 4.06
CA SER A 194 18.13 3.08 4.48
C SER A 194 18.77 2.00 5.37
N ALA A 195 18.03 0.95 5.74
CA ALA A 195 18.52 -0.08 6.66
C ALA A 195 18.04 -1.48 6.25
N PRO A 196 18.80 -2.54 6.53
CA PRO A 196 18.39 -3.89 6.24
C PRO A 196 17.37 -4.42 7.26
N LEU A 197 16.34 -3.62 7.55
CA LEU A 197 15.32 -3.90 8.55
C LEU A 197 13.95 -3.96 7.90
N ASP A 198 13.33 -5.14 7.92
CA ASP A 198 11.92 -5.32 7.59
C ASP A 198 11.09 -4.89 8.81
N VAL A 199 10.03 -4.13 8.58
CA VAL A 199 9.20 -3.56 9.65
C VAL A 199 7.77 -4.07 9.65
N GLY A 200 7.33 -4.77 8.61
CA GLY A 200 5.97 -5.31 8.59
C GLY A 200 5.48 -5.74 7.23
N TYR A 201 4.16 -5.85 7.14
CA TYR A 201 3.45 -6.30 5.94
C TYR A 201 2.24 -5.42 5.69
N LEU A 202 1.88 -5.31 4.40
CA LEU A 202 0.60 -4.79 3.96
C LEU A 202 -0.10 -5.80 3.04
N VAL A 203 -1.43 -5.77 3.07
CA VAL A 203 -2.32 -6.50 2.18
C VAL A 203 -3.45 -5.57 1.77
N HIS A 204 -3.69 -5.46 0.45
CA HIS A 204 -4.92 -4.89 -0.09
C HIS A 204 -5.66 -6.01 -0.81
N HIS A 205 -6.71 -6.53 -0.22
CA HIS A 205 -7.65 -7.42 -0.89
C HIS A 205 -8.73 -6.59 -1.56
N VAL A 206 -8.89 -6.76 -2.85
CA VAL A 206 -9.90 -6.06 -3.65
C VAL A 206 -10.84 -7.07 -4.26
N ARG A 207 -12.12 -6.87 -4.10
CA ARG A 207 -13.16 -7.71 -4.70
C ARG A 207 -14.21 -6.88 -5.40
N LYS A 208 -14.78 -7.42 -6.47
CA LYS A 208 -15.89 -6.82 -7.20
C LYS A 208 -17.14 -6.77 -6.33
N ILE A 209 -17.83 -5.64 -6.36
CA ILE A 209 -19.17 -5.43 -5.80
C ILE A 209 -20.06 -4.74 -6.84
N ALA A 210 -21.34 -4.55 -6.53
CA ALA A 210 -22.23 -3.76 -7.38
C ALA A 210 -21.72 -2.30 -7.46
N GLY A 211 -21.52 -1.81 -8.68
CA GLY A 211 -21.08 -0.43 -8.92
C GLY A 211 -19.56 -0.17 -8.75
N GLY A 212 -18.73 -1.21 -8.66
CA GLY A 212 -17.28 -1.05 -8.55
C GLY A 212 -16.60 -2.16 -7.78
N SER A 213 -15.72 -1.80 -6.86
CA SER A 213 -15.02 -2.74 -5.99
C SER A 213 -15.02 -2.27 -4.54
N GLU A 214 -14.74 -3.19 -3.64
CA GLU A 214 -14.40 -2.96 -2.25
C GLU A 214 -12.95 -3.37 -2.03
N MET A 215 -12.17 -2.50 -1.39
CA MET A 215 -10.80 -2.79 -0.96
C MET A 215 -10.76 -2.92 0.55
N ARG A 216 -10.20 -4.02 1.04
CA ARG A 216 -9.89 -4.24 2.46
C ARG A 216 -8.37 -4.20 2.66
N SER A 217 -7.89 -3.08 3.15
CA SER A 217 -6.48 -2.84 3.45
C SER A 217 -6.16 -3.27 4.86
N ARG A 218 -5.05 -3.98 5.04
CA ARG A 218 -4.58 -4.48 6.34
C ARG A 218 -3.07 -4.26 6.44
N PHE A 219 -2.65 -3.75 7.59
CA PHE A 219 -1.24 -3.52 7.90
C PHE A 219 -0.87 -4.18 9.21
N TRP A 220 0.30 -4.79 9.27
CA TRP A 220 0.89 -5.38 10.47
C TRP A 220 2.32 -4.85 10.60
N LEU A 221 2.56 -3.93 11.54
CA LEU A 221 3.81 -3.20 11.67
C LEU A 221 4.48 -3.47 13.02
N GLY A 222 5.79 -3.71 13.01
CA GLY A 222 6.57 -3.98 14.22
C GLY A 222 6.30 -5.35 14.83
N GLY A 223 6.39 -5.45 16.16
CA GLY A 223 6.16 -6.67 16.91
C GLY A 223 6.97 -7.86 16.41
N SER A 224 6.32 -9.00 16.21
CA SER A 224 6.93 -10.23 15.70
C SER A 224 7.27 -10.18 14.19
N HIS A 225 6.87 -9.13 13.48
CA HIS A 225 7.11 -8.98 12.03
C HIS A 225 8.43 -8.25 11.72
N ALA A 226 9.07 -7.65 12.73
CA ALA A 226 10.37 -7.03 12.55
C ALA A 226 11.47 -8.09 12.33
N SER A 227 12.27 -7.92 11.28
CA SER A 227 13.39 -8.81 10.98
C SER A 227 14.57 -8.06 10.34
N VAL A 228 15.79 -8.53 10.63
CA VAL A 228 17.02 -8.02 10.01
C VAL A 228 17.41 -8.90 8.82
N ARG A 229 17.76 -8.28 7.73
CA ARG A 229 18.31 -8.94 6.53
C ARG A 229 19.83 -8.94 6.59
N ALA A 230 20.46 -10.12 6.59
CA ALA A 230 21.91 -10.27 6.55
C ALA A 230 22.29 -11.44 5.67
N GLY A 231 23.18 -11.23 4.69
CA GLY A 231 23.70 -12.31 3.83
C GLY A 231 22.62 -13.10 3.08
N GLY A 232 21.52 -12.48 2.69
CA GLY A 232 20.39 -13.16 2.04
C GLY A 232 19.42 -13.88 3.00
N LEU A 233 19.76 -13.96 4.29
CA LEU A 233 18.91 -14.53 5.33
C LEU A 233 18.11 -13.44 6.04
N ARG A 234 16.93 -13.82 6.54
CA ARG A 234 16.10 -12.98 7.42
C ARG A 234 16.13 -13.56 8.83
N MET A 235 16.67 -12.79 9.76
CA MET A 235 16.69 -13.16 11.17
C MET A 235 15.62 -12.35 11.90
N ARG A 236 14.72 -13.04 12.58
CA ARG A 236 13.73 -12.37 13.45
C ARG A 236 14.45 -11.62 14.56
N VAL A 237 14.09 -10.37 14.72
CA VAL A 237 14.58 -9.58 15.85
C VAL A 237 13.77 -9.99 17.08
N PRO A 238 14.41 -10.36 18.21
CA PRO A 238 13.69 -10.57 19.46
C PRO A 238 12.79 -9.36 19.77
N SER A 239 11.55 -9.59 20.15
CA SER A 239 10.53 -8.54 20.31
C SER A 239 10.96 -7.39 21.22
N GLN A 240 11.75 -7.68 22.26
CA GLN A 240 12.32 -6.65 23.14
C GLN A 240 13.34 -5.75 22.41
N LEU A 241 14.14 -6.31 21.51
CA LEU A 241 15.11 -5.56 20.73
C LEU A 241 14.41 -4.80 19.57
N ALA A 242 13.42 -5.41 18.92
CA ALA A 242 12.60 -4.75 17.90
C ALA A 242 11.92 -3.49 18.45
N ARG A 243 11.39 -3.55 19.67
CA ARG A 243 10.80 -2.39 20.37
C ARG A 243 11.81 -1.27 20.64
N ARG A 244 13.09 -1.59 20.84
CA ARG A 244 14.14 -0.60 21.04
C ARG A 244 14.63 0.04 19.72
N ILE A 245 14.58 -0.69 18.62
CA ILE A 245 15.02 -0.19 17.31
C ILE A 245 13.96 0.76 16.73
N ARG A 246 12.72 0.36 16.70
CA ARG A 246 11.55 1.18 16.37
C ARG A 246 10.26 0.46 16.75
N ALA A 247 9.64 0.90 17.85
CA ALA A 247 8.25 0.55 18.11
C ALA A 247 7.34 1.48 17.29
N PRO A 248 6.37 0.96 16.54
CA PRO A 248 5.33 1.82 15.99
C PRO A 248 4.54 2.48 17.12
N SER A 249 3.97 3.64 16.87
CA SER A 249 3.14 4.36 17.85
C SER A 249 1.66 4.29 17.48
N ILE A 250 0.79 4.62 18.44
CA ILE A 250 -0.66 4.67 18.16
C ILE A 250 -1.01 5.81 17.19
N GLU A 251 -0.24 6.88 17.21
CA GLU A 251 -0.36 7.99 16.27
C GLU A 251 -0.04 7.52 14.84
N GLU A 252 0.96 6.67 14.67
CA GLU A 252 1.23 6.06 13.35
C GLU A 252 0.05 5.23 12.85
N GLY A 253 -0.64 4.52 13.73
CA GLY A 253 -1.86 3.78 13.37
C GLY A 253 -2.97 4.71 12.88
N ARG A 254 -3.18 5.83 13.57
CA ARG A 254 -4.13 6.87 13.17
C ARG A 254 -3.75 7.52 11.84
N ASP A 255 -2.49 7.92 11.71
CA ASP A 255 -1.98 8.59 10.51
C ASP A 255 -2.08 7.66 9.29
N LEU A 256 -1.75 6.37 9.46
CA LEU A 256 -1.86 5.37 8.40
C LEU A 256 -3.31 5.10 8.00
N LEU A 257 -4.23 5.04 8.97
CA LEU A 257 -5.66 4.90 8.69
C LEU A 257 -6.18 6.09 7.86
N VAL A 258 -5.81 7.30 8.24
CA VAL A 258 -6.18 8.53 7.50
C VAL A 258 -5.57 8.51 6.10
N HIS A 259 -4.27 8.28 6.00
CA HIS A 259 -3.51 8.27 4.75
C HIS A 259 -4.11 7.26 3.75
N CYS A 260 -4.23 6.00 4.15
CA CYS A 260 -4.75 4.95 3.28
C CYS A 260 -6.22 5.19 2.87
N SER A 261 -7.07 5.68 3.80
CA SER A 261 -8.45 6.02 3.46
C SER A 261 -8.54 7.15 2.42
N GLN A 262 -7.68 8.18 2.54
CA GLN A 262 -7.66 9.31 1.63
C GLN A 262 -7.11 8.94 0.26
N GLU A 263 -5.97 8.22 0.22
CA GLU A 263 -5.32 7.85 -1.04
C GLU A 263 -6.21 6.92 -1.88
N MET A 264 -6.83 5.90 -1.28
CA MET A 264 -7.67 4.95 -2.01
C MET A 264 -8.96 5.61 -2.51
N SER A 265 -9.58 6.46 -1.68
CA SER A 265 -10.75 7.24 -2.11
C SER A 265 -10.41 8.24 -3.21
N HIS A 266 -9.21 8.82 -3.18
CA HIS A 266 -8.75 9.73 -4.22
C HIS A 266 -8.45 8.99 -5.53
N LEU A 267 -7.80 7.83 -5.44
CA LEU A 267 -7.50 6.97 -6.58
C LEU A 267 -8.77 6.60 -7.37
N ALA A 268 -9.85 6.22 -6.68
CA ALA A 268 -11.11 5.85 -7.31
C ALA A 268 -11.70 6.96 -8.20
N ARG A 269 -11.39 8.23 -7.93
CA ARG A 269 -11.93 9.36 -8.69
C ARG A 269 -11.40 9.48 -10.11
N PHE A 270 -10.21 8.94 -10.39
CA PHE A 270 -9.57 9.09 -11.69
C PHE A 270 -9.12 7.77 -12.33
N LEU A 271 -8.90 6.72 -11.52
CA LEU A 271 -8.35 5.45 -12.02
C LEU A 271 -9.14 4.83 -13.18
N PRO A 272 -10.49 4.79 -13.19
CA PRO A 272 -11.23 4.20 -14.31
C PRO A 272 -10.93 4.87 -15.65
N LYS A 273 -10.88 6.20 -15.66
CA LYS A 273 -10.58 6.97 -16.88
C LYS A 273 -9.12 6.84 -17.29
N LEU A 274 -8.20 6.98 -16.34
CA LEU A 274 -6.77 6.80 -16.57
C LEU A 274 -6.48 5.40 -17.13
N TYR A 275 -7.09 4.36 -16.57
CA TYR A 275 -6.95 3.00 -17.05
C TYR A 275 -7.43 2.85 -18.48
N ALA A 276 -8.62 3.35 -18.81
CA ALA A 276 -9.18 3.27 -20.16
C ALA A 276 -8.30 3.96 -21.22
N GLU A 277 -7.59 5.03 -20.84
CA GLU A 277 -6.72 5.76 -21.75
C GLU A 277 -5.31 5.19 -21.87
N LEU A 278 -4.77 4.62 -20.77
CA LEU A 278 -3.34 4.27 -20.72
C LEU A 278 -3.06 2.77 -20.64
N TYR A 279 -4.06 1.90 -20.44
CA TYR A 279 -3.83 0.46 -20.25
C TYR A 279 -3.23 -0.20 -21.51
N GLU A 280 -3.62 0.25 -22.69
CA GLU A 280 -3.12 -0.27 -23.97
C GLU A 280 -1.81 0.39 -24.42
N LEU A 281 -1.40 1.48 -23.75
CA LEU A 281 -0.15 2.15 -24.06
C LEU A 281 1.02 1.41 -23.39
N PRO A 282 2.12 1.17 -24.13
CA PRO A 282 3.30 0.46 -23.63
C PRO A 282 4.02 1.20 -22.48
#